data_63925e9970786621967f9ed985ea8e2c
#
_entry.id   63925e9970786621967f9ed985ea8e2c
#
_cell.length_a   1.000
_cell.length_b   1.000
_cell.length_c   1.000
_cell.angle_alpha   90.00
_cell.angle_beta   90.00
_cell.angle_gamma   90.00
#
_symmetry.space_group_name_H-M   'P 1'
#
loop_
_entity.id
_entity.type
_entity.pdbx_description
1 polymer ?
#
loop_
_entity_poly.entity_id
_entity_poly.type
_entity_poly.pdbx_seq_one_letter_code
_entity_poly.pdbx_strand_id
1 'polypeptide(L)'
;MVDLLVTYMEMRQANPAPARVKPAAGASVALERLDSASYISLYRAVGEPVQWDQRLRMAAEDLERLLALPSTHIYVLRVGGEAAGLCEFNGVGQPDVELVHFGLVPAFQGRRLGPFLLDQALRAVWSHAPQRVWLHTDTYDHPAAQSVYSRAGLKPYEQRMETFPD
;
A
#
# COMPACT_ATOMS: atom_id res chain seq x y z
N MET A 1 18.05 -11.86 13.88
CA MET A 1 17.73 -10.44 13.64
C MET A 1 18.43 -9.97 12.38
N VAL A 2 17.79 -9.10 11.64
CA VAL A 2 18.33 -8.59 10.38
C VAL A 2 18.28 -7.06 10.39
N ASP A 3 19.36 -6.44 9.89
CA ASP A 3 19.44 -5.00 9.73
C ASP A 3 19.08 -4.62 8.30
N LEU A 4 18.09 -3.75 8.14
CA LEU A 4 17.62 -3.29 6.86
C LEU A 4 17.76 -1.76 6.77
N LEU A 5 18.12 -1.27 5.58
CA LEU A 5 18.05 0.15 5.29
C LEU A 5 16.60 0.51 5.02
N VAL A 6 16.04 1.38 5.84
CA VAL A 6 14.66 1.87 5.74
C VAL A 6 14.68 3.29 5.21
N THR A 7 13.93 3.53 4.15
CA THR A 7 13.73 4.85 3.56
C THR A 7 12.34 5.35 3.89
N TYR A 8 12.26 6.55 4.46
CA TYR A 8 11.01 7.22 4.79
C TYR A 8 10.67 8.22 3.70
N MET A 9 9.44 8.19 3.21
CA MET A 9 8.96 9.06 2.14
C MET A 9 7.66 9.73 2.55
N GLU A 10 7.41 10.95 2.04
CA GLU A 10 6.18 11.68 2.33
C GLU A 10 5.72 12.54 1.17
N MET A 11 4.44 12.88 1.19
CA MET A 11 3.87 13.94 0.36
C MET A 11 2.95 14.81 1.25
N ARG A 12 3.00 16.13 1.04
CA ARG A 12 2.25 17.09 1.85
C ARG A 12 1.14 17.79 1.09
N GLN A 13 0.93 17.38 -0.15
CA GLN A 13 -0.16 17.86 -1.01
C GLN A 13 -0.51 16.76 -2.02
N ALA A 14 -1.72 16.80 -2.51
CA ALA A 14 -2.17 15.88 -3.55
C ALA A 14 -1.33 16.09 -4.82
N ASN A 15 -1.13 15.02 -5.57
CA ASN A 15 -0.44 15.10 -6.86
C ASN A 15 -1.26 15.98 -7.81
N PRO A 16 -0.69 17.09 -8.33
CA PRO A 16 -1.41 17.98 -9.25
C PRO A 16 -1.57 17.41 -10.66
N ALA A 17 -0.85 16.35 -11.01
CA ALA A 17 -0.93 15.74 -12.32
C ALA A 17 -2.31 15.14 -12.56
N PRO A 18 -2.76 14.99 -13.83
CA PRO A 18 -4.01 14.30 -14.14
C PRO A 18 -3.99 12.85 -13.64
N ALA A 19 -5.19 12.32 -13.35
CA ALA A 19 -5.34 10.92 -12.95
C ALA A 19 -4.80 10.00 -14.05
N ARG A 20 -4.17 8.92 -13.64
CA ARG A 20 -3.64 7.92 -14.57
C ARG A 20 -4.77 7.23 -15.33
N VAL A 21 -4.53 6.99 -16.60
CA VAL A 21 -5.46 6.25 -17.45
C VAL A 21 -5.46 4.78 -17.03
N LYS A 22 -6.65 4.18 -17.06
CA LYS A 22 -6.82 2.75 -16.76
C LYS A 22 -5.99 1.93 -17.77
N PRO A 23 -5.05 1.10 -17.31
CA PRO A 23 -4.15 0.36 -18.22
C PRO A 23 -4.78 -0.86 -18.87
N ALA A 24 -5.93 -1.32 -18.37
CA ALA A 24 -6.67 -2.44 -18.94
C ALA A 24 -8.17 -2.25 -18.67
N ALA A 25 -9.01 -2.63 -19.60
CA ALA A 25 -10.46 -2.41 -19.51
C ALA A 25 -11.09 -3.08 -18.27
N GLY A 26 -10.58 -4.24 -17.85
CA GLY A 26 -11.09 -4.98 -16.70
C GLY A 26 -10.48 -4.56 -15.35
N ALA A 27 -9.60 -3.55 -15.33
CA ALA A 27 -8.97 -3.11 -14.09
C ALA A 27 -9.86 -2.12 -13.35
N SER A 28 -9.96 -2.29 -12.01
CA SER A 28 -10.69 -1.36 -11.15
C SER A 28 -10.02 -1.29 -9.79
N VAL A 29 -10.17 -0.15 -9.11
CA VAL A 29 -9.68 0.06 -7.74
C VAL A 29 -10.85 0.56 -6.91
N ALA A 30 -11.07 -0.06 -5.77
CA ALA A 30 -12.12 0.34 -4.85
C ALA A 30 -11.71 0.08 -3.40
N LEU A 31 -12.24 0.89 -2.49
CA LEU A 31 -12.17 0.62 -1.06
C LEU A 31 -13.01 -0.63 -0.77
N GLU A 32 -12.40 -1.64 -0.14
CA GLU A 32 -13.09 -2.86 0.23
C GLU A 32 -12.92 -3.14 1.72
N ARG A 33 -14.01 -3.61 2.35
CA ARG A 33 -13.98 -4.09 3.73
C ARG A 33 -13.84 -5.61 3.70
N LEU A 34 -12.59 -6.07 3.70
CA LEU A 34 -12.28 -7.50 3.62
C LEU A 34 -12.45 -8.17 4.99
N ASP A 35 -12.94 -9.42 5.00
CA ASP A 35 -12.80 -10.24 6.19
C ASP A 35 -11.34 -10.68 6.36
N SER A 36 -11.01 -11.23 7.54
CA SER A 36 -9.62 -11.59 7.85
C SER A 36 -9.08 -12.66 6.89
N ALA A 37 -9.89 -13.64 6.50
CA ALA A 37 -9.46 -14.71 5.60
C ALA A 37 -9.12 -14.17 4.20
N SER A 38 -10.00 -13.35 3.64
CA SER A 38 -9.78 -12.72 2.32
C SER A 38 -8.59 -11.78 2.35
N TYR A 39 -8.47 -10.99 3.43
CA TYR A 39 -7.34 -10.09 3.59
C TYR A 39 -6.00 -10.85 3.65
N ILE A 40 -5.90 -11.87 4.49
CA ILE A 40 -4.67 -12.65 4.63
C ILE A 40 -4.31 -13.36 3.33
N SER A 41 -5.30 -13.89 2.61
CA SER A 41 -5.06 -14.52 1.30
C SER A 41 -4.40 -13.53 0.33
N LEU A 42 -4.93 -12.33 0.21
CA LEU A 42 -4.37 -11.29 -0.66
C LEU A 42 -3.03 -10.80 -0.14
N TYR A 43 -2.92 -10.55 1.16
CA TYR A 43 -1.68 -10.13 1.81
C TYR A 43 -0.53 -11.09 1.52
N ARG A 44 -0.77 -12.40 1.64
CA ARG A 44 0.23 -13.42 1.34
C ARG A 44 0.59 -13.44 -0.15
N ALA A 45 -0.41 -13.38 -1.01
CA ALA A 45 -0.18 -13.43 -2.46
C ALA A 45 0.69 -12.27 -2.94
N VAL A 46 0.52 -11.09 -2.34
CA VAL A 46 1.32 -9.89 -2.68
C VAL A 46 2.66 -9.91 -1.96
N GLY A 47 2.67 -10.22 -0.67
CA GLY A 47 3.78 -9.94 0.22
C GLY A 47 4.81 -11.05 0.37
N GLU A 48 4.47 -12.28 0.04
CA GLU A 48 5.36 -13.43 0.22
C GLU A 48 6.70 -13.26 -0.50
N PRO A 49 6.74 -12.82 -1.77
CA PRO A 49 8.01 -12.59 -2.47
C PRO A 49 8.90 -11.51 -1.86
N VAL A 50 8.34 -10.58 -1.10
CA VAL A 50 9.06 -9.48 -0.44
C VAL A 50 9.06 -9.63 1.08
N GLN A 51 8.73 -10.81 1.58
CA GLN A 51 8.84 -11.22 2.97
C GLN A 51 8.00 -10.39 3.95
N TRP A 52 6.82 -9.98 3.55
CA TRP A 52 5.87 -9.33 4.44
C TRP A 52 5.39 -10.32 5.52
N ASP A 53 5.49 -9.94 6.77
CA ASP A 53 5.07 -10.80 7.89
C ASP A 53 4.30 -10.06 8.98
N GLN A 54 4.29 -8.74 8.95
CA GLN A 54 3.72 -7.91 10.02
C GLN A 54 2.29 -8.33 10.38
N ARG A 55 1.43 -8.52 9.40
CA ARG A 55 0.03 -8.90 9.64
C ARG A 55 -0.10 -10.37 10.05
N LEU A 56 0.82 -11.22 9.61
CA LEU A 56 0.81 -12.64 9.97
C LEU A 56 1.22 -12.88 11.42
N ARG A 57 1.87 -11.90 12.05
CA ARG A 57 2.28 -11.95 13.46
C ARG A 57 1.18 -11.46 14.40
N MET A 58 0.13 -10.85 13.89
CA MET A 58 -0.97 -10.34 14.71
C MET A 58 -1.85 -11.47 15.22
N ALA A 59 -2.38 -11.31 16.44
CA ALA A 59 -3.46 -12.15 16.91
C ALA A 59 -4.71 -11.95 16.01
N ALA A 60 -5.48 -13.01 15.81
CA ALA A 60 -6.65 -12.95 14.93
C ALA A 60 -7.62 -11.83 15.33
N GLU A 61 -7.85 -11.65 16.63
CA GLU A 61 -8.75 -10.64 17.16
C GLU A 61 -8.26 -9.22 16.88
N ASP A 62 -6.92 -9.01 16.96
CA ASP A 62 -6.32 -7.71 16.68
C ASP A 62 -6.42 -7.37 15.20
N LEU A 63 -6.21 -8.34 14.34
CA LEU A 63 -6.37 -8.15 12.90
C LEU A 63 -7.82 -7.80 12.56
N GLU A 64 -8.79 -8.52 13.13
CA GLU A 64 -10.20 -8.25 12.89
C GLU A 64 -10.59 -6.84 13.33
N ARG A 65 -10.08 -6.40 14.50
CA ARG A 65 -10.31 -5.02 14.97
C ARG A 65 -9.71 -3.99 14.03
N LEU A 66 -8.49 -4.23 13.56
CA LEU A 66 -7.82 -3.33 12.61
C LEU A 66 -8.62 -3.19 11.32
N LEU A 67 -9.07 -4.31 10.75
CA LEU A 67 -9.84 -4.33 9.51
C LEU A 67 -11.20 -3.66 9.64
N ALA A 68 -11.75 -3.60 10.86
CA ALA A 68 -13.02 -2.97 11.15
C ALA A 68 -12.91 -1.46 11.43
N LEU A 69 -11.70 -0.93 11.64
CA LEU A 69 -11.53 0.50 11.93
C LEU A 69 -11.96 1.35 10.72
N PRO A 70 -12.77 2.41 10.92
CA PRO A 70 -13.11 3.33 9.84
C PRO A 70 -11.89 4.02 9.22
N SER A 71 -10.81 4.20 10.01
CA SER A 71 -9.57 4.84 9.57
C SER A 71 -8.62 3.91 8.83
N THR A 72 -8.87 2.62 8.82
CA THR A 72 -8.11 1.66 8.02
C THR A 72 -8.77 1.52 6.65
N HIS A 73 -8.09 1.97 5.61
CA HIS A 73 -8.59 1.88 4.23
C HIS A 73 -7.73 0.91 3.44
N ILE A 74 -8.37 -0.08 2.86
CA ILE A 74 -7.71 -1.04 1.98
C ILE A 74 -8.34 -0.90 0.59
N TYR A 75 -7.54 -0.39 -0.33
CA TYR A 75 -7.93 -0.27 -1.74
C TYR A 75 -7.47 -1.53 -2.45
N VAL A 76 -8.39 -2.20 -3.10
CA VAL A 76 -8.12 -3.47 -3.80
C VAL A 76 -8.18 -3.21 -5.30
N LEU A 77 -7.11 -3.61 -5.98
CA LEU A 77 -7.09 -3.67 -7.44
C LEU A 77 -7.70 -4.99 -7.86
N ARG A 78 -8.69 -4.92 -8.72
CA ARG A 78 -9.26 -6.12 -9.36
C ARG A 78 -9.08 -6.04 -10.87
N VAL A 79 -8.74 -7.19 -11.44
CA VAL A 79 -8.63 -7.35 -12.89
C VAL A 79 -9.53 -8.50 -13.29
N GLY A 80 -10.59 -8.22 -14.03
CA GLY A 80 -11.59 -9.22 -14.36
C GLY A 80 -12.26 -9.84 -13.13
N GLY A 81 -12.41 -9.07 -12.06
CA GLY A 81 -12.98 -9.52 -10.79
C GLY A 81 -12.00 -10.22 -9.84
N GLU A 82 -10.81 -10.59 -10.30
CA GLU A 82 -9.78 -11.23 -9.49
C GLU A 82 -8.99 -10.19 -8.71
N ALA A 83 -8.73 -10.45 -7.42
CA ALA A 83 -7.91 -9.58 -6.60
C ALA A 83 -6.45 -9.64 -7.06
N ALA A 84 -5.92 -8.51 -7.53
CA ALA A 84 -4.61 -8.42 -8.16
C ALA A 84 -3.59 -7.62 -7.36
N GLY A 85 -4.03 -6.85 -6.38
CA GLY A 85 -3.14 -6.02 -5.58
C GLY A 85 -3.89 -5.28 -4.49
N LEU A 86 -3.12 -4.70 -3.56
CA LEU A 86 -3.68 -3.91 -2.48
C LEU A 86 -2.85 -2.66 -2.21
N CYS A 87 -3.53 -1.64 -1.68
CA CYS A 87 -2.91 -0.43 -1.15
C CYS A 87 -3.61 -0.10 0.17
N GLU A 88 -2.90 -0.26 1.26
CA GLU A 88 -3.46 -0.19 2.62
C GLU A 88 -2.96 1.04 3.34
N PHE A 89 -3.89 1.78 3.96
CA PHE A 89 -3.60 2.99 4.73
C PHE A 89 -4.13 2.87 6.14
N ASN A 90 -3.36 3.40 7.10
CA ASN A 90 -3.81 3.63 8.47
C ASN A 90 -3.98 5.12 8.70
N GLY A 91 -4.95 5.49 9.55
CA GLY A 91 -5.14 6.87 9.99
C GLY A 91 -5.89 7.77 9.01
N VAL A 92 -6.63 7.20 8.06
CA VAL A 92 -7.45 8.02 7.16
C VAL A 92 -8.49 8.80 7.95
N GLY A 93 -8.57 10.09 7.71
CA GLY A 93 -9.37 11.04 8.51
C GLY A 93 -8.55 11.79 9.55
N GLN A 94 -7.30 11.40 9.79
CA GLN A 94 -6.35 12.10 10.66
C GLN A 94 -5.41 12.98 9.83
N PRO A 95 -4.68 13.93 10.49
CA PRO A 95 -3.72 14.78 9.76
C PRO A 95 -2.62 13.99 9.06
N ASP A 96 -2.08 12.95 9.69
CA ASP A 96 -1.05 12.10 9.14
C ASP A 96 -1.65 10.74 8.79
N VAL A 97 -1.47 10.35 7.54
CA VAL A 97 -1.94 9.05 7.03
C VAL A 97 -0.73 8.24 6.62
N GLU A 98 -0.65 7.01 7.09
CA GLU A 98 0.43 6.10 6.72
C GLU A 98 -0.03 5.15 5.62
N LEU A 99 0.74 5.08 4.52
CA LEU A 99 0.63 3.99 3.56
C LEU A 99 1.44 2.81 4.12
N VAL A 100 0.74 1.75 4.51
CA VAL A 100 1.36 0.65 5.27
C VAL A 100 1.81 -0.48 4.36
N HIS A 101 0.97 -0.88 3.42
CA HIS A 101 1.27 -1.96 2.48
C HIS A 101 0.80 -1.59 1.07
N PHE A 102 1.64 -1.84 0.10
CA PHE A 102 1.33 -1.63 -1.32
C PHE A 102 2.04 -2.67 -2.15
N GLY A 103 1.32 -3.31 -3.04
CA GLY A 103 1.92 -4.25 -3.97
C GLY A 103 0.90 -4.97 -4.83
N LEU A 104 1.42 -5.73 -5.77
CA LEU A 104 0.65 -6.54 -6.70
C LEU A 104 0.96 -8.02 -6.51
N VAL A 105 -0.03 -8.84 -6.74
CA VAL A 105 0.18 -10.29 -6.93
C VAL A 105 1.15 -10.46 -8.11
N PRO A 106 2.19 -11.32 -7.99
CA PRO A 106 3.25 -11.41 -9.02
C PRO A 106 2.74 -11.59 -10.45
N ALA A 107 1.68 -12.36 -10.65
CA ALA A 107 1.12 -12.59 -11.99
C ALA A 107 0.62 -11.31 -12.68
N PHE A 108 0.39 -10.25 -11.91
CA PHE A 108 -0.11 -8.97 -12.44
C PHE A 108 0.96 -7.89 -12.54
N GLN A 109 2.19 -8.19 -12.19
CA GLN A 109 3.31 -7.24 -12.31
C GLN A 109 3.69 -7.03 -13.79
N GLY A 110 4.30 -5.87 -14.08
CA GLY A 110 4.77 -5.55 -15.43
C GLY A 110 3.69 -5.09 -16.42
N ARG A 111 2.48 -4.78 -15.94
CA ARG A 111 1.35 -4.35 -16.77
C ARG A 111 0.89 -2.93 -16.47
N ARG A 112 1.73 -2.12 -15.83
CA ARG A 112 1.43 -0.73 -15.42
C ARG A 112 0.28 -0.62 -14.41
N LEU A 113 -0.09 -1.72 -13.77
CA LEU A 113 -1.19 -1.76 -12.81
C LEU A 113 -0.80 -1.16 -11.46
N GLY A 114 0.45 -1.32 -11.03
CA GLY A 114 0.92 -0.76 -9.76
C GLY A 114 0.79 0.74 -9.67
N PRO A 115 1.33 1.51 -10.63
CA PRO A 115 1.14 2.96 -10.66
C PRO A 115 -0.32 3.39 -10.70
N PHE A 116 -1.16 2.66 -11.40
CA PHE A 116 -2.60 2.93 -11.45
C PHE A 116 -3.26 2.72 -10.09
N LEU A 117 -2.98 1.58 -9.43
CA LEU A 117 -3.50 1.30 -8.08
C LEU A 117 -3.09 2.40 -7.10
N LEU A 118 -1.81 2.74 -7.07
CA LEU A 118 -1.30 3.75 -6.15
C LEU A 118 -1.93 5.12 -6.40
N ASP A 119 -2.05 5.53 -7.67
CA ASP A 119 -2.65 6.81 -8.04
C ASP A 119 -4.11 6.89 -7.59
N GLN A 120 -4.90 5.86 -7.87
CA GLN A 120 -6.31 5.82 -7.50
C GLN A 120 -6.49 5.85 -5.97
N ALA A 121 -5.68 5.06 -5.25
CA ALA A 121 -5.76 4.98 -3.79
C ALA A 121 -5.34 6.30 -3.14
N LEU A 122 -4.26 6.92 -3.59
CA LEU A 122 -3.79 8.21 -3.06
C LEU A 122 -4.83 9.31 -3.31
N ARG A 123 -5.44 9.36 -4.49
CA ARG A 123 -6.48 10.36 -4.78
C ARG A 123 -7.70 10.19 -3.86
N ALA A 124 -8.08 8.94 -3.60
CA ALA A 124 -9.17 8.65 -2.67
C ALA A 124 -8.83 9.11 -1.24
N VAL A 125 -7.61 8.84 -0.76
CA VAL A 125 -7.14 9.26 0.56
C VAL A 125 -7.06 10.78 0.66
N TRP A 126 -6.54 11.46 -0.38
CA TRP A 126 -6.46 12.93 -0.37
C TRP A 126 -7.82 13.60 -0.40
N SER A 127 -8.88 12.92 -0.83
CA SER A 127 -10.25 13.46 -0.71
C SER A 127 -10.71 13.64 0.74
N HIS A 128 -10.03 13.00 1.69
CA HIS A 128 -10.26 13.17 3.13
C HIS A 128 -9.43 14.31 3.72
N ALA A 129 -8.70 15.07 2.90
CA ALA A 129 -7.95 16.27 3.27
C ALA A 129 -6.91 16.06 4.40
N PRO A 130 -6.03 15.04 4.31
CA PRO A 130 -4.95 14.91 5.27
C PRO A 130 -3.94 16.05 5.11
N GLN A 131 -3.09 16.26 6.12
CA GLN A 131 -1.96 17.19 6.02
C GLN A 131 -0.77 16.55 5.36
N ARG A 132 -0.63 15.21 5.51
CA ARG A 132 0.50 14.47 5.00
C ARG A 132 0.16 12.99 4.83
N VAL A 133 0.71 12.39 3.77
CA VAL A 133 0.75 10.94 3.60
C VAL A 133 2.22 10.53 3.64
N TRP A 134 2.54 9.50 4.40
CA TRP A 134 3.92 9.03 4.54
C TRP A 134 3.98 7.52 4.48
N LEU A 135 5.18 7.01 4.23
CA LEU A 135 5.46 5.57 4.22
C LEU A 135 6.92 5.33 4.60
N HIS A 136 7.23 4.08 4.90
CA HIS A 136 8.59 3.60 4.91
C HIS A 136 8.70 2.36 4.02
N THR A 137 9.86 2.20 3.39
CA THR A 137 10.18 1.06 2.53
C THR A 137 11.58 0.58 2.87
N ASP A 138 11.82 -0.71 2.80
CA ASP A 138 13.11 -1.29 3.16
C ASP A 138 13.71 -2.09 2.00
N THR A 139 14.89 -2.68 2.23
CA THR A 139 15.62 -3.40 1.19
C THR A 139 14.96 -4.70 0.75
N TYR A 140 13.93 -5.19 1.47
CA TYR A 140 13.16 -6.36 1.07
C TYR A 140 12.01 -6.03 0.13
N ASP A 141 11.61 -4.76 0.04
CA ASP A 141 10.55 -4.36 -0.86
C ASP A 141 10.95 -4.57 -2.33
N HIS A 142 9.95 -4.62 -3.20
CA HIS A 142 10.19 -4.77 -4.63
C HIS A 142 11.17 -3.68 -5.10
N PRO A 143 12.20 -4.02 -5.92
CA PRO A 143 13.21 -3.03 -6.33
C PRO A 143 12.65 -1.78 -7.00
N ALA A 144 11.49 -1.87 -7.65
CA ALA A 144 10.85 -0.73 -8.30
C ALA A 144 10.00 0.13 -7.36
N ALA A 145 9.82 -0.26 -6.09
CA ALA A 145 8.87 0.39 -5.18
C ALA A 145 9.16 1.89 -5.01
N GLN A 146 10.40 2.27 -4.71
CA GLN A 146 10.74 3.68 -4.49
C GLN A 146 10.49 4.53 -5.73
N SER A 147 10.77 4.00 -6.92
CA SER A 147 10.50 4.70 -8.18
C SER A 147 9.01 4.94 -8.39
N VAL A 148 8.18 3.94 -8.08
CA VAL A 148 6.72 4.06 -8.18
C VAL A 148 6.21 5.12 -7.20
N TYR A 149 6.70 5.11 -5.95
CA TYR A 149 6.33 6.11 -4.95
C TYR A 149 6.76 7.51 -5.37
N SER A 150 7.98 7.68 -5.87
CA SER A 150 8.49 8.98 -6.31
C SER A 150 7.65 9.55 -7.45
N ARG A 151 7.27 8.72 -8.41
CA ARG A 151 6.42 9.15 -9.53
C ARG A 151 5.01 9.53 -9.08
N ALA A 152 4.54 8.96 -7.98
CA ALA A 152 3.24 9.31 -7.41
C ALA A 152 3.26 10.60 -6.59
N GLY A 153 4.43 11.16 -6.32
CA GLY A 153 4.58 12.43 -5.61
C GLY A 153 5.18 12.30 -4.21
N LEU A 154 5.51 11.10 -3.76
CA LEU A 154 6.18 10.90 -2.48
C LEU A 154 7.69 11.17 -2.64
N LYS A 155 8.28 11.83 -1.64
CA LYS A 155 9.70 12.21 -1.66
C LYS A 155 10.42 11.64 -0.45
N PRO A 156 11.63 11.07 -0.63
CA PRO A 156 12.42 10.62 0.51
C PRO A 156 12.78 11.80 1.41
N TYR A 157 12.70 11.61 2.72
CA TYR A 157 13.11 12.63 3.68
C TYR A 157 14.05 12.10 4.76
N GLU A 158 14.16 10.79 4.93
CA GLU A 158 15.02 10.18 5.94
C GLU A 158 15.37 8.75 5.56
N GLN A 159 16.56 8.30 5.95
CA GLN A 159 16.97 6.89 5.90
C GLN A 159 17.55 6.47 7.23
N ARG A 160 17.24 5.26 7.67
CA ARG A 160 17.76 4.66 8.90
C ARG A 160 18.08 3.19 8.69
N MET A 161 19.13 2.71 9.38
CA MET A 161 19.31 1.28 9.56
C MET A 161 18.43 0.85 10.73
N GLU A 162 17.55 -0.11 10.51
CA GLU A 162 16.65 -0.62 11.55
C GLU A 162 16.80 -2.13 11.64
N THR A 163 16.69 -2.65 12.88
CA THR A 163 16.82 -4.08 13.16
C THR A 163 15.43 -4.70 13.29
N PHE A 164 15.19 -5.76 12.52
CA PHE A 164 13.93 -6.49 12.53
C PHE A 164 14.14 -7.91 13.04
N PRO A 165 13.13 -8.53 13.68
CA PRO A 165 13.20 -9.94 14.06
C PRO A 165 13.23 -10.83 12.82
N ASP A 166 13.93 -11.97 12.95
CA ASP A 166 14.03 -12.97 11.87
C ASP A 166 12.69 -13.65 11.63
#